data_829eec747c588926f989f85edeed99e5
#
_entry.id   829eec747c588926f989f85edeed99e5
#
_cell.length_a   1.000
_cell.length_b   1.000
_cell.length_c   1.000
_cell.angle_alpha   90.00
_cell.angle_beta   90.00
_cell.angle_gamma   90.00
#
_symmetry.space_group_name_H-M   'P 1'
#
loop_
_entity.id
_entity.type
_entity.pdbx_description
1 polymer ?
#
loop_
_entity_poly.entity_id
_entity_poly.type
_entity_poly.pdbx_seq_one_letter_code
_entity_poly.pdbx_strand_id
1 'polypeptide(L)'
;RAIREVRAVMNAMGITPIDLPRYPLRALQSIATLPSPIARTIMAGRIAGARGTKPPSLLLDLRQGKPQSEVDVLNGAVAAAGQTHGVPTPVNSVFARVLDDIAHMPQLWAKYRERPEALESEVQAEVRRVKALARGKTS
;
A
#
# COMPACT_ATOMS: atom_id res chain seq x y z
N ARG A 1 2.62 2.88 -6.37
CA ARG A 1 3.85 2.77 -5.54
C ARG A 1 3.78 1.52 -4.67
N ALA A 2 2.74 1.29 -3.87
CA ALA A 2 2.61 0.11 -3.00
C ALA A 2 2.86 -1.23 -3.75
N ILE A 3 2.25 -1.43 -4.92
CA ILE A 3 2.45 -2.66 -5.73
C ILE A 3 3.93 -2.87 -6.15
N ARG A 4 4.68 -1.78 -6.36
CA ARG A 4 6.12 -1.90 -6.66
C ARG A 4 6.91 -2.42 -5.47
N GLU A 5 6.56 -1.99 -4.28
CA GLU A 5 7.16 -2.50 -3.04
C GLU A 5 6.83 -3.97 -2.85
N VAL A 6 5.57 -4.38 -3.03
CA VAL A 6 5.16 -5.79 -3.00
C VAL A 6 6.02 -6.62 -3.95
N ARG A 7 6.18 -6.15 -5.20
CA ARG A 7 7.02 -6.85 -6.18
C ARG A 7 8.48 -6.94 -5.74
N ALA A 8 9.03 -5.86 -5.20
CA ALA A 8 10.42 -5.86 -4.72
C ALA A 8 10.61 -6.86 -3.57
N VAL A 9 9.67 -6.91 -2.64
CA VAL A 9 9.67 -7.89 -1.54
C VAL A 9 9.55 -9.33 -2.08
N MET A 10 8.60 -9.59 -2.97
CA MET A 10 8.45 -10.92 -3.58
C MET A 10 9.72 -11.37 -4.28
N ASN A 11 10.36 -10.48 -5.04
CA ASN A 11 11.64 -10.78 -5.69
C ASN A 11 12.74 -11.11 -4.68
N ALA A 12 12.86 -10.36 -3.60
CA ALA A 12 13.83 -10.62 -2.54
C ALA A 12 13.58 -11.95 -1.81
N MET A 13 12.32 -12.37 -1.73
CA MET A 13 11.90 -13.66 -1.18
C MET A 13 12.02 -14.84 -2.19
N GLY A 14 12.38 -14.58 -3.44
CA GLY A 14 12.39 -15.60 -4.49
C GLY A 14 10.99 -16.07 -4.93
N ILE A 15 9.94 -15.29 -4.61
CA ILE A 15 8.56 -15.63 -4.93
C ILE A 15 8.22 -15.17 -6.34
N THR A 16 7.82 -16.12 -7.19
CA THR A 16 7.29 -15.80 -8.53
C THR A 16 5.76 -15.69 -8.48
N PRO A 17 5.18 -14.56 -8.91
CA PRO A 17 3.73 -14.41 -8.97
C PRO A 17 3.12 -15.38 -9.99
N ILE A 18 2.02 -15.99 -9.61
CA ILE A 18 1.18 -16.82 -10.49
C ILE A 18 -0.15 -16.11 -10.74
N ASP A 19 -0.64 -16.22 -11.98
CA ASP A 19 -1.95 -15.68 -12.32
C ASP A 19 -3.05 -16.55 -11.70
N LEU A 20 -4.02 -15.92 -11.08
CA LEU A 20 -5.21 -16.56 -10.56
C LEU A 20 -6.37 -16.42 -11.55
N PRO A 21 -7.33 -17.36 -11.57
CA PRO A 21 -8.53 -17.21 -12.38
C PRO A 21 -9.19 -15.83 -12.15
N ARG A 22 -9.39 -15.05 -13.22
CA ARG A 22 -9.93 -13.67 -13.21
C ARG A 22 -9.01 -12.60 -12.61
N TYR A 23 -7.80 -12.95 -12.10
CA TYR A 23 -6.85 -11.99 -11.54
C TYR A 23 -5.47 -12.17 -12.18
N PRO A 24 -5.19 -11.45 -13.29
CA PRO A 24 -3.91 -11.52 -13.98
C PRO A 24 -2.83 -10.75 -13.20
N LEU A 25 -2.24 -11.37 -12.19
CA LEU A 25 -1.26 -10.73 -11.29
C LEU A 25 0.00 -10.29 -12.03
N ARG A 26 0.46 -11.07 -13.03
CA ARG A 26 1.62 -10.71 -13.85
C ARG A 26 1.37 -9.42 -14.64
N ALA A 27 0.18 -9.29 -15.24
CA ALA A 27 -0.21 -8.06 -15.96
C ALA A 27 -0.31 -6.86 -15.02
N LEU A 28 -0.88 -7.03 -13.82
CA LEU A 28 -0.96 -5.97 -12.80
C LEU A 28 0.43 -5.51 -12.34
N GLN A 29 1.35 -6.45 -12.15
CA GLN A 29 2.73 -6.12 -11.81
C GLN A 29 3.45 -5.40 -12.94
N SER A 30 3.23 -5.79 -14.20
CA SER A 30 3.79 -5.11 -15.37
C SER A 30 3.28 -3.68 -15.47
N ILE A 31 1.98 -3.43 -15.24
CA ILE A 31 1.43 -2.07 -15.19
C ILE A 31 2.11 -1.23 -14.10
N ALA A 32 2.40 -1.83 -12.94
CA ALA A 32 3.07 -1.12 -11.85
C ALA A 32 4.51 -0.68 -12.18
N THR A 33 5.16 -1.26 -13.19
CA THR A 33 6.50 -0.83 -13.65
C THR A 33 6.47 0.38 -14.57
N LEU A 34 5.33 0.69 -15.17
CA LEU A 34 5.15 1.84 -16.06
C LEU A 34 5.36 3.17 -15.31
N PRO A 35 5.68 4.27 -16.01
CA PRO A 35 5.71 5.60 -15.42
C PRO A 35 4.44 5.91 -14.63
N SER A 36 4.56 6.57 -13.50
CA SER A 36 3.46 6.76 -12.55
C SER A 36 2.17 7.36 -13.14
N PRO A 37 2.20 8.33 -14.08
CA PRO A 37 0.98 8.83 -14.71
C PRO A 37 0.25 7.76 -15.51
N ILE A 38 0.96 7.00 -16.34
CA ILE A 38 0.40 5.95 -17.19
C ILE A 38 -0.19 4.82 -16.32
N ALA A 39 0.59 4.32 -15.36
CA ALA A 39 0.15 3.30 -14.43
C ALA A 39 -1.13 3.73 -13.68
N ARG A 40 -1.20 5.00 -13.24
CA ARG A 40 -2.36 5.54 -12.53
C ARG A 40 -3.62 5.56 -13.42
N THR A 41 -3.50 6.01 -14.67
CA THR A 41 -4.64 6.04 -15.59
C THR A 41 -5.20 4.65 -15.84
N ILE A 42 -4.33 3.67 -16.14
CA ILE A 42 -4.74 2.28 -16.40
C ILE A 42 -5.38 1.65 -15.14
N MET A 43 -4.76 1.85 -13.98
CA MET A 43 -5.25 1.28 -12.72
C MET A 43 -6.57 1.92 -12.28
N ALA A 44 -6.74 3.23 -12.44
CA ALA A 44 -7.97 3.93 -12.09
C ALA A 44 -9.16 3.39 -12.88
N GLY A 45 -9.01 3.18 -14.19
CA GLY A 45 -10.07 2.60 -15.02
C GLY A 45 -10.44 1.18 -14.59
N ARG A 46 -9.46 0.33 -14.25
CA ARG A 46 -9.71 -1.04 -13.78
C ARG A 46 -10.37 -1.08 -12.40
N ILE A 47 -9.95 -0.21 -11.48
CA ILE A 47 -10.52 -0.14 -10.13
C ILE A 47 -11.95 0.39 -10.19
N ALA A 48 -12.21 1.44 -10.96
CA ALA A 48 -13.54 2.01 -11.12
C ALA A 48 -14.53 0.98 -11.69
N GLY A 49 -14.12 0.21 -12.72
CA GLY A 49 -14.95 -0.82 -13.33
C GLY A 49 -15.21 -2.04 -12.44
N ALA A 50 -14.32 -2.36 -11.50
CA ALA A 50 -14.41 -3.56 -10.67
C ALA A 50 -15.22 -3.37 -9.37
N ARG A 51 -15.36 -2.13 -8.88
CA ARG A 51 -15.93 -1.87 -7.54
C ARG A 51 -17.44 -1.78 -7.48
N GLY A 52 -18.11 -1.42 -8.55
CA GLY A 52 -19.55 -1.13 -8.51
C GLY A 52 -19.89 -0.09 -7.42
N THR A 53 -21.05 -0.21 -6.78
CA THR A 53 -21.54 0.69 -5.71
C THR A 53 -21.19 0.21 -4.28
N LYS A 54 -20.50 -0.93 -4.14
CA LYS A 54 -20.19 -1.49 -2.81
C LYS A 54 -19.05 -0.71 -2.13
N PRO A 55 -19.24 -0.28 -0.87
CA PRO A 55 -18.16 0.32 -0.10
C PRO A 55 -17.01 -0.68 0.10
N PRO A 56 -15.75 -0.22 0.19
CA PRO A 56 -14.61 -1.08 0.50
C PRO A 56 -14.82 -1.82 1.84
N SER A 57 -14.41 -3.10 1.92
CA SER A 57 -14.48 -3.91 3.15
C SER A 57 -13.82 -3.19 4.33
N LEU A 58 -12.65 -2.62 4.10
CA LEU A 58 -11.91 -1.85 5.08
C LEU A 58 -12.72 -0.69 5.69
N LEU A 59 -13.50 0.03 4.87
CA LEU A 59 -14.38 1.09 5.35
C LEU A 59 -15.49 0.54 6.26
N LEU A 60 -16.02 -0.64 5.94
CA LEU A 60 -17.04 -1.31 6.76
C LEU A 60 -16.44 -1.77 8.09
N ASP A 61 -15.24 -2.35 8.09
CA ASP A 61 -14.55 -2.79 9.29
C ASP A 61 -14.24 -1.62 10.23
N LEU A 62 -13.74 -0.51 9.70
CA LEU A 62 -13.52 0.72 10.47
C LEU A 62 -14.82 1.29 11.06
N ARG A 63 -15.93 1.27 10.30
CA ARG A 63 -17.25 1.72 10.80
C ARG A 63 -17.81 0.81 11.88
N GLN A 64 -17.45 -0.46 11.88
CA GLN A 64 -17.85 -1.45 12.86
C GLN A 64 -16.92 -1.47 14.10
N GLY A 65 -15.87 -0.64 14.12
CA GLY A 65 -14.93 -0.58 15.23
C GLY A 65 -14.11 -1.86 15.40
N LYS A 66 -13.90 -2.63 14.32
CA LYS A 66 -13.07 -3.83 14.40
C LYS A 66 -11.61 -3.46 14.65
N PRO A 67 -10.98 -4.02 15.71
CA PRO A 67 -9.62 -3.67 16.10
C PRO A 67 -8.55 -4.22 15.14
N GLN A 68 -8.86 -5.25 14.37
CA GLN A 68 -7.98 -5.83 13.35
C GLN A 68 -8.60 -5.61 11.98
N SER A 69 -7.85 -4.97 11.09
CA SER A 69 -8.26 -4.75 9.70
C SER A 69 -7.46 -5.64 8.75
N GLU A 70 -8.02 -5.92 7.56
CA GLU A 70 -7.30 -6.61 6.48
C GLU A 70 -5.97 -5.92 6.12
N VAL A 71 -5.79 -4.65 6.50
CA VAL A 71 -4.57 -3.89 6.21
C VAL A 71 -3.37 -4.38 6.98
N ASP A 72 -3.55 -4.83 8.23
CA ASP A 72 -2.46 -5.41 9.01
C ASP A 72 -1.97 -6.70 8.36
N VAL A 73 -2.90 -7.49 7.83
CA VAL A 73 -2.59 -8.74 7.14
C VAL A 73 -1.99 -8.48 5.73
N LEU A 74 -2.41 -7.42 5.05
CA LEU A 74 -1.95 -7.12 3.69
C LEU A 74 -0.72 -6.20 3.70
N ASN A 75 -0.91 -4.93 4.06
CA ASN A 75 0.17 -3.93 4.00
C ASN A 75 1.19 -4.13 5.12
N GLY A 76 0.75 -4.52 6.31
CA GLY A 76 1.60 -4.87 7.44
C GLY A 76 2.51 -6.05 7.14
N ALA A 77 1.99 -7.11 6.52
CA ALA A 77 2.80 -8.26 6.10
C ALA A 77 3.88 -7.88 5.08
N VAL A 78 3.55 -7.01 4.12
CA VAL A 78 4.53 -6.50 3.15
C VAL A 78 5.61 -5.68 3.85
N ALA A 79 5.25 -4.84 4.81
CA ALA A 79 6.19 -4.05 5.58
C ALA A 79 7.13 -4.93 6.42
N ALA A 80 6.59 -5.93 7.11
CA ALA A 80 7.36 -6.88 7.90
C ALA A 80 8.33 -7.72 7.05
N ALA A 81 7.83 -8.27 5.93
CA ALA A 81 8.67 -9.01 5.01
C ALA A 81 9.76 -8.12 4.39
N GLY A 82 9.43 -6.86 4.06
CA GLY A 82 10.40 -5.88 3.58
C GLY A 82 11.53 -5.65 4.60
N GLN A 83 11.18 -5.49 5.86
CA GLN A 83 12.16 -5.34 6.95
C GLN A 83 13.07 -6.57 7.06
N THR A 84 12.49 -7.77 7.05
CA THR A 84 13.24 -9.04 7.14
C THR A 84 14.22 -9.22 5.98
N HIS A 85 13.82 -8.83 4.77
CA HIS A 85 14.61 -9.01 3.55
C HIS A 85 15.38 -7.76 3.10
N GLY A 86 15.45 -6.71 3.92
CA GLY A 86 16.20 -5.49 3.62
C GLY A 86 15.61 -4.66 2.46
N VAL A 87 14.33 -4.83 2.15
CA VAL A 87 13.62 -4.10 1.09
C VAL A 87 12.81 -2.96 1.68
N PRO A 88 13.11 -1.70 1.32
CA PRO A 88 12.31 -0.56 1.82
C PRO A 88 10.87 -0.61 1.31
N THR A 89 9.92 -0.48 2.23
CA THR A 89 8.47 -0.51 1.93
C THR A 89 7.73 0.71 2.52
N PRO A 90 8.20 1.95 2.26
CA PRO A 90 7.65 3.14 2.92
C PRO A 90 6.15 3.34 2.69
N VAL A 91 5.62 3.00 1.52
CA VAL A 91 4.19 3.19 1.22
C VAL A 91 3.32 2.20 1.98
N ASN A 92 3.70 0.92 1.98
CA ASN A 92 2.96 -0.11 2.71
C ASN A 92 3.06 0.11 4.23
N SER A 93 4.22 0.55 4.73
CA SER A 93 4.40 0.89 6.14
C SER A 93 3.51 2.05 6.58
N VAL A 94 3.38 3.11 5.76
CA VAL A 94 2.48 4.23 6.06
C VAL A 94 1.02 3.77 6.03
N PHE A 95 0.62 2.96 5.06
CA PHE A 95 -0.76 2.46 4.99
C PHE A 95 -1.12 1.62 6.22
N ALA A 96 -0.25 0.68 6.62
CA ALA A 96 -0.46 -0.12 7.82
C ALA A 96 -0.57 0.78 9.06
N ARG A 97 0.40 1.66 9.29
CA ARG A 97 0.42 2.56 10.43
C ARG A 97 -0.79 3.48 10.51
N VAL A 98 -1.13 4.18 9.42
CA VAL A 98 -2.24 5.14 9.41
C VAL A 98 -3.57 4.47 9.69
N LEU A 99 -3.77 3.26 9.22
CA LEU A 99 -5.02 2.53 9.44
C LEU A 99 -5.08 1.93 10.84
N ASP A 100 -3.96 1.47 11.38
CA ASP A 100 -3.85 1.09 12.80
C ASP A 100 -4.12 2.29 13.71
N ASP A 101 -3.50 3.44 13.43
CA ASP A 101 -3.73 4.69 14.17
C ASP A 101 -5.23 5.07 14.16
N ILE A 102 -5.91 4.99 13.01
CA ILE A 102 -7.34 5.30 12.90
C ILE A 102 -8.19 4.28 13.68
N ALA A 103 -7.84 3.01 13.64
CA ALA A 103 -8.57 1.96 14.35
C ALA A 103 -8.53 2.15 15.87
N HIS A 104 -7.40 2.58 16.42
CA HIS A 104 -7.22 2.81 17.84
C HIS A 104 -7.60 4.23 18.29
N MET A 105 -7.54 5.21 17.38
CA MET A 105 -7.84 6.62 17.65
C MET A 105 -8.83 7.17 16.62
N PRO A 106 -10.14 6.88 16.75
CA PRO A 106 -11.16 7.25 15.76
C PRO A 106 -11.20 8.75 15.41
N GLN A 107 -10.75 9.63 16.31
CA GLN A 107 -10.64 11.07 16.05
C GLN A 107 -9.68 11.40 14.89
N LEU A 108 -8.70 10.53 14.61
CA LEU A 108 -7.79 10.71 13.47
C LEU A 108 -8.47 10.51 12.11
N TRP A 109 -9.65 9.87 12.09
CA TRP A 109 -10.44 9.75 10.87
C TRP A 109 -10.69 11.09 10.18
N ALA A 110 -10.97 12.14 10.97
CA ALA A 110 -11.23 13.47 10.42
C ALA A 110 -10.04 14.05 9.63
N LYS A 111 -8.80 13.63 9.95
CA LYS A 111 -7.59 14.04 9.24
C LYS A 111 -7.54 13.50 7.81
N TYR A 112 -8.05 12.29 7.59
CA TYR A 112 -7.89 11.57 6.32
C TYR A 112 -9.19 11.46 5.51
N ARG A 113 -10.35 11.66 6.16
CA ARG A 113 -11.65 11.55 5.52
C ARG A 113 -11.76 12.55 4.38
N GLU A 114 -12.00 12.05 3.17
CA GLU A 114 -12.12 12.85 1.94
C GLU A 114 -10.89 13.72 1.62
N ARG A 115 -9.74 13.41 2.27
CA ARG A 115 -8.48 14.14 2.10
C ARG A 115 -7.35 13.20 1.68
N PRO A 116 -7.36 12.68 0.45
CA PRO A 116 -6.31 11.78 -0.03
C PRO A 116 -4.92 12.43 -0.03
N GLU A 117 -4.85 13.77 -0.14
CA GLU A 117 -3.61 14.54 -0.06
C GLU A 117 -2.92 14.45 1.32
N ALA A 118 -3.68 14.27 2.39
CA ALA A 118 -3.11 14.08 3.73
C ALA A 118 -2.34 12.76 3.80
N LEU A 119 -2.93 11.69 3.27
CA LEU A 119 -2.26 10.39 3.20
C LEU A 119 -1.06 10.43 2.22
N GLU A 120 -1.19 11.11 1.09
CA GLU A 120 -0.09 11.26 0.13
C GLU A 120 1.08 12.01 0.75
N SER A 121 0.83 13.04 1.55
CA SER A 121 1.86 13.80 2.28
C SER A 121 2.64 12.92 3.26
N GLU A 122 1.94 12.06 4.03
CA GLU A 122 2.57 11.07 4.93
C GLU A 122 3.49 10.12 4.15
N VAL A 123 2.98 9.58 3.05
CA VAL A 123 3.75 8.68 2.17
C VAL A 123 4.99 9.39 1.62
N GLN A 124 4.88 10.62 1.17
CA GLN A 124 6.02 11.38 0.63
C GLN A 124 7.07 11.68 1.71
N ALA A 125 6.63 12.02 2.92
CA ALA A 125 7.52 12.25 4.05
C ALA A 125 8.33 10.98 4.38
N GLU A 126 7.66 9.83 4.45
CA GLU A 126 8.31 8.55 4.74
C GLU A 126 9.27 8.12 3.63
N VAL A 127 8.89 8.30 2.37
CA VAL A 127 9.78 8.03 1.22
C VAL A 127 11.05 8.89 1.28
N ARG A 128 10.92 10.18 1.65
CA ARG A 128 12.08 11.06 1.83
C ARG A 128 12.98 10.58 2.98
N ARG A 129 12.38 10.19 4.11
CA ARG A 129 13.09 9.68 5.28
C ARG A 129 13.92 8.44 4.94
N VAL A 130 13.29 7.46 4.29
CA VAL A 130 13.96 6.20 3.89
C VAL A 130 15.10 6.47 2.90
N LYS A 131 14.90 7.38 1.94
CA LYS A 131 15.98 7.76 0.99
C LYS A 131 17.16 8.44 1.67
N ALA A 132 16.90 9.29 2.66
CA ALA A 132 17.96 9.97 3.42
C ALA A 132 18.81 8.96 4.21
N LEU A 133 18.16 8.00 4.88
CA LEU A 133 18.85 6.92 5.61
C LEU A 133 19.70 6.03 4.69
N ALA A 134 19.22 5.74 3.49
CA ALA A 134 19.99 4.96 2.52
C ALA A 134 21.25 5.68 2.05
N ARG A 135 21.19 7.01 1.86
CA ARG A 135 22.35 7.83 1.48
C ARG A 135 23.39 7.95 2.59
N GLY A 136 22.94 8.04 3.84
CA GLY A 136 23.84 8.15 5.00
C GLY A 136 24.59 6.85 5.35
N LYS A 137 24.18 5.71 4.79
CA LYS A 137 24.88 4.42 4.97
C LYS A 137 25.96 4.16 3.92
N THR A 138 26.06 5.00 2.89
CA THR A 138 27.01 4.86 1.77
C THR A 138 28.19 5.84 1.85
N SER A 139 28.25 6.65 2.91
CA SER A 139 29.39 7.52 3.25
C SER A 139 30.14 6.97 4.45
#